data_c12c28c0c40f9bb2fc7d2e0e98fc9fc6
#
_entry.id   c12c28c0c40f9bb2fc7d2e0e98fc9fc6
#
_cell.length_a   1.000
_cell.length_b   1.000
_cell.length_c   1.000
_cell.angle_alpha   90.00
_cell.angle_beta   90.00
_cell.angle_gamma   90.00
#
_symmetry.space_group_name_H-M   'P 1'
#
loop_
_entity.id
_entity.type
_entity.pdbx_description
1 polymer ?
#
loop_
_entity_poly.entity_id
_entity_poly.type
_entity_poly.pdbx_seq_one_letter_code
_entity_poly.pdbx_strand_id
1 'polypeptide(L)'
;DLRMSRGLGDVYKRQIVYKGMFLVGQLRTFFRDLQDVDYESAIAMVHSRFSTNTNPSWERAHPNRFIVHNGEINTIRGNADKMLAREETMSSPMLQDELHKVLPVVNTQGSDSAMLDNTLEFLTMSGMDLPLAVMITIPEPWANNDTISQEKRDFYQYYATMMEPWDGPASILFSDGDVMGAVLDRNGLRPSRYYITNDGFLILSSEVGVLEVPEEKIVLKERLHPGKMLLVNTVQGLSLIHI
;
A
#
# COMPACT_ATOMS: atom_id res chain seq x y z
N ASP A 1 -12.15 -1.62 -18.27
CA ASP A 1 -13.54 -1.21 -18.34
C ASP A 1 -13.91 -0.49 -17.04
N LEU A 2 -14.04 0.82 -17.10
CA LEU A 2 -14.38 1.69 -15.96
C LEU A 2 -15.67 1.28 -15.22
N ARG A 3 -16.52 0.47 -15.87
CA ARG A 3 -17.75 -0.03 -15.25
C ARG A 3 -17.53 -1.18 -14.26
N MET A 4 -16.44 -1.92 -14.35
CA MET A 4 -16.15 -3.02 -13.42
C MET A 4 -15.56 -2.51 -12.11
N SER A 5 -14.87 -1.38 -12.11
CA SER A 5 -14.38 -0.75 -10.88
C SER A 5 -15.48 -0.09 -10.05
N ARG A 6 -16.59 0.34 -10.66
CA ARG A 6 -17.69 1.01 -9.95
C ARG A 6 -18.49 0.08 -9.02
N GLY A 7 -18.63 -1.20 -9.35
CA GLY A 7 -19.43 -2.14 -8.55
C GLY A 7 -18.78 -2.57 -7.23
N LEU A 8 -17.47 -2.68 -7.20
CA LEU A 8 -16.70 -3.04 -5.99
C LEU A 8 -16.08 -1.81 -5.30
N GLY A 9 -15.86 -0.74 -6.06
CA GLY A 9 -15.29 0.51 -5.53
C GLY A 9 -16.23 1.27 -4.59
N ASP A 10 -17.52 1.23 -4.83
CA ASP A 10 -18.51 2.01 -4.07
C ASP A 10 -18.75 1.48 -2.65
N VAL A 11 -18.47 0.20 -2.37
CA VAL A 11 -18.71 -0.40 -1.06
C VAL A 11 -17.56 -0.15 -0.07
N TYR A 12 -16.33 -0.07 -0.58
CA TYR A 12 -15.14 0.02 0.26
C TYR A 12 -14.25 1.23 -0.02
N LYS A 13 -14.32 1.81 -1.23
CA LYS A 13 -13.29 2.75 -1.67
C LYS A 13 -13.83 3.93 -2.45
N ARG A 14 -13.44 5.09 -2.02
CA ARG A 14 -13.59 6.35 -2.74
C ARG A 14 -12.34 6.59 -3.59
N GLN A 15 -11.93 5.59 -4.39
CA GLN A 15 -10.71 5.71 -5.19
C GLN A 15 -10.91 5.18 -6.61
N ILE A 16 -10.15 5.74 -7.54
CA ILE A 16 -10.07 5.33 -8.94
C ILE A 16 -8.65 4.93 -9.23
N VAL A 17 -8.46 3.80 -9.92
CA VAL A 17 -7.14 3.31 -10.33
C VAL A 17 -6.98 3.49 -11.84
N TYR A 18 -6.04 4.35 -12.24
CA TYR A 18 -5.61 4.56 -13.61
C TYR A 18 -4.29 3.85 -13.85
N LYS A 19 -4.29 2.80 -14.65
CA LYS A 19 -3.08 2.02 -14.90
C LYS A 19 -3.03 1.46 -16.30
N GLY A 20 -1.83 1.14 -16.77
CA GLY A 20 -1.59 0.53 -18.07
C GLY A 20 -0.14 0.62 -18.49
N MET A 21 0.14 0.16 -19.70
CA MET A 21 1.45 0.27 -20.33
C MET A 21 1.51 1.56 -21.14
N PHE A 22 1.96 2.64 -20.50
CA PHE A 22 2.04 3.97 -21.10
C PHE A 22 3.43 4.55 -20.94
N LEU A 23 3.81 5.42 -21.87
CA LEU A 23 4.79 6.46 -21.57
C LEU A 23 4.13 7.50 -20.65
N VAL A 24 4.90 8.14 -19.78
CA VAL A 24 4.37 9.06 -18.75
C VAL A 24 3.42 10.10 -19.34
N GLY A 25 3.75 10.70 -20.48
CA GLY A 25 2.91 11.70 -21.14
C GLY A 25 1.63 11.16 -21.78
N GLN A 26 1.50 9.85 -21.94
CA GLN A 26 0.33 9.23 -22.58
C GLN A 26 -0.81 8.99 -21.60
N LEU A 27 -0.52 8.82 -20.32
CA LEU A 27 -1.52 8.49 -19.30
C LEU A 27 -2.70 9.49 -19.31
N ARG A 28 -2.39 10.78 -19.26
CA ARG A 28 -3.38 11.85 -19.28
C ARG A 28 -4.17 11.93 -20.58
N THR A 29 -3.53 11.59 -21.71
CA THR A 29 -4.20 11.58 -23.01
C THR A 29 -5.15 10.41 -23.14
N PHE A 30 -4.80 9.26 -22.58
CA PHE A 30 -5.61 8.04 -22.61
C PHE A 30 -6.81 8.12 -21.65
N PHE A 31 -6.58 8.53 -20.42
CA PHE A 31 -7.64 8.74 -19.42
C PHE A 31 -8.06 10.21 -19.42
N ARG A 32 -9.16 10.51 -20.13
CA ARG A 32 -9.61 11.87 -20.39
C ARG A 32 -10.06 12.62 -19.13
N ASP A 33 -10.56 11.89 -18.13
CA ASP A 33 -10.93 12.44 -16.82
C ASP A 33 -9.74 13.20 -16.17
N LEU A 34 -8.50 12.75 -16.40
CA LEU A 34 -7.30 13.43 -15.91
C LEU A 34 -7.00 14.76 -16.64
N GLN A 35 -7.78 15.11 -17.66
CA GLN A 35 -7.71 16.40 -18.35
C GLN A 35 -8.78 17.39 -17.86
N ASP A 36 -9.75 16.91 -17.12
CA ASP A 36 -10.80 17.74 -16.53
C ASP A 36 -10.18 18.68 -15.48
N VAL A 37 -10.45 19.97 -15.62
CA VAL A 37 -9.94 21.01 -14.72
C VAL A 37 -10.64 21.00 -13.36
N ASP A 38 -11.84 20.43 -13.31
CA ASP A 38 -12.65 20.29 -12.10
C ASP A 38 -12.41 18.96 -11.38
N TYR A 39 -11.46 18.12 -11.90
CA TYR A 39 -11.11 16.87 -11.26
C TYR A 39 -10.21 17.10 -10.05
N GLU A 40 -10.79 16.94 -8.88
CA GLU A 40 -10.10 17.09 -7.58
C GLU A 40 -9.95 15.75 -6.86
N SER A 41 -8.85 15.60 -6.13
CA SER A 41 -8.60 14.44 -5.27
C SER A 41 -7.83 14.85 -4.03
N ALA A 42 -8.24 14.33 -2.87
CA ALA A 42 -7.52 14.52 -1.61
C ALA A 42 -6.21 13.73 -1.55
N ILE A 43 -6.15 12.59 -2.27
CA ILE A 43 -5.00 11.67 -2.29
C ILE A 43 -4.65 11.34 -3.73
N ALA A 44 -3.36 11.42 -4.08
CA ALA A 44 -2.83 10.94 -5.34
C ALA A 44 -1.61 10.04 -5.08
N MET A 45 -1.69 8.77 -5.47
CA MET A 45 -0.60 7.82 -5.41
C MET A 45 -0.14 7.46 -6.83
N VAL A 46 1.15 7.60 -7.11
CA VAL A 46 1.69 7.49 -8.46
C VAL A 46 2.92 6.58 -8.49
N HIS A 47 3.00 5.73 -9.51
CA HIS A 47 4.19 4.95 -9.81
C HIS A 47 4.43 4.89 -11.32
N SER A 48 5.63 5.27 -11.77
CA SER A 48 5.93 5.42 -13.20
C SER A 48 6.64 4.22 -13.83
N ARG A 49 6.98 3.17 -13.07
CA ARG A 49 7.79 2.04 -13.57
C ARG A 49 7.23 0.68 -13.20
N PHE A 50 7.46 -0.28 -14.11
CA PHE A 50 7.40 -1.70 -13.79
C PHE A 50 8.67 -2.15 -13.04
N SER A 51 8.57 -3.26 -12.30
CA SER A 51 9.76 -3.95 -11.78
C SER A 51 10.68 -4.38 -12.94
N THR A 52 11.99 -4.27 -12.74
CA THR A 52 12.99 -4.71 -13.72
C THR A 52 13.00 -6.22 -13.94
N ASN A 53 12.52 -6.99 -12.98
CA ASN A 53 12.49 -8.46 -13.00
C ASN A 53 11.13 -9.03 -13.46
N THR A 54 10.23 -8.18 -13.91
CA THR A 54 8.87 -8.57 -14.31
C THR A 54 8.63 -8.22 -15.77
N ASN A 55 8.10 -9.15 -16.55
CA ASN A 55 7.61 -8.83 -17.88
C ASN A 55 6.43 -7.85 -17.77
N PRO A 56 6.51 -6.66 -18.40
CA PRO A 56 5.43 -5.68 -18.33
C PRO A 56 4.14 -6.23 -18.91
N SER A 57 3.03 -5.91 -18.26
CA SER A 57 1.69 -6.15 -18.77
C SER A 57 0.72 -5.13 -18.19
N TRP A 58 -0.45 -4.97 -18.80
CA TRP A 58 -1.49 -4.09 -18.27
C TRP A 58 -1.89 -4.46 -16.84
N GLU A 59 -1.99 -5.76 -16.57
CA GLU A 59 -2.35 -6.30 -15.27
C GLU A 59 -1.31 -5.97 -14.19
N ARG A 60 -0.03 -6.06 -14.55
CA ARG A 60 1.10 -5.82 -13.63
C ARG A 60 1.49 -4.35 -13.46
N ALA A 61 0.84 -3.45 -14.18
CA ALA A 61 1.08 -2.02 -14.02
C ALA A 61 0.65 -1.55 -12.61
N HIS A 62 1.42 -0.62 -12.04
CA HIS A 62 1.01 0.10 -10.83
C HIS A 62 0.08 1.28 -11.18
N PRO A 63 -0.70 1.76 -10.21
CA PRO A 63 -0.88 1.23 -8.86
C PRO A 63 -1.69 -0.06 -8.84
N ASN A 64 -1.62 -0.81 -7.73
CA ASN A 64 -2.60 -1.84 -7.38
C ASN A 64 -3.83 -1.18 -6.73
N ARG A 65 -4.74 -1.95 -6.11
CA ARG A 65 -5.95 -1.37 -5.50
C ARG A 65 -5.64 -0.56 -4.25
N PHE A 66 -4.79 -1.08 -3.39
CA PHE A 66 -4.45 -0.48 -2.09
C PHE A 66 -3.06 0.10 -2.10
N ILE A 67 -2.13 -0.49 -2.85
CA ILE A 67 -0.73 -0.17 -2.71
C ILE A 67 -0.06 0.33 -3.98
N VAL A 68 0.98 1.13 -3.71
CA VAL A 68 2.08 1.43 -4.64
C VAL A 68 3.35 0.94 -3.99
N HIS A 69 4.11 0.11 -4.70
CA HIS A 69 5.29 -0.54 -4.19
C HIS A 69 6.52 -0.25 -5.04
N ASN A 70 7.56 0.30 -4.41
CA ASN A 70 8.88 0.45 -5.01
C ASN A 70 9.84 -0.52 -4.31
N GLY A 71 10.12 -1.66 -4.96
CA GLY A 71 11.00 -2.68 -4.41
C GLY A 71 10.74 -4.07 -4.94
N GLU A 72 11.07 -5.06 -4.15
CA GLU A 72 10.89 -6.48 -4.39
C GLU A 72 10.57 -7.22 -3.09
N ILE A 73 9.55 -8.09 -3.11
CA ILE A 73 9.23 -8.97 -1.99
C ILE A 73 9.94 -10.31 -2.23
N ASN A 74 11.07 -10.49 -1.59
CA ASN A 74 11.93 -11.67 -1.80
C ASN A 74 11.31 -12.97 -1.25
N THR A 75 10.43 -12.87 -0.28
CA THR A 75 9.75 -14.02 0.36
C THR A 75 8.48 -14.43 -0.36
N ILE A 76 8.16 -13.83 -1.50
CA ILE A 76 6.87 -13.92 -2.20
C ILE A 76 6.38 -15.35 -2.43
N ARG A 77 7.26 -16.28 -2.82
CA ARG A 77 6.87 -17.67 -3.05
C ARG A 77 6.34 -18.33 -1.77
N GLY A 78 7.07 -18.19 -0.67
CA GLY A 78 6.65 -18.74 0.62
C GLY A 78 5.39 -18.07 1.16
N ASN A 79 5.25 -16.75 0.94
CA ASN A 79 4.04 -16.02 1.33
C ASN A 79 2.81 -16.52 0.56
N ALA A 80 2.93 -16.67 -0.77
CA ALA A 80 1.84 -17.18 -1.60
C ALA A 80 1.46 -18.61 -1.24
N ASP A 81 2.44 -19.50 -1.07
CA ASP A 81 2.20 -20.90 -0.70
C ASP A 81 1.49 -21.01 0.66
N LYS A 82 1.87 -20.19 1.64
CA LYS A 82 1.22 -20.17 2.95
C LYS A 82 -0.17 -19.57 2.91
N MET A 83 -0.41 -18.56 2.08
CA MET A 83 -1.76 -18.03 1.88
C MET A 83 -2.68 -19.09 1.28
N LEU A 84 -2.24 -19.81 0.25
CA LEU A 84 -2.99 -20.92 -0.34
C LEU A 84 -3.25 -22.04 0.67
N ALA A 85 -2.25 -22.41 1.47
CA ALA A 85 -2.40 -23.45 2.49
C ALA A 85 -3.43 -23.09 3.58
N ARG A 86 -3.62 -21.81 3.88
CA ARG A 86 -4.61 -21.35 4.86
C ARG A 86 -6.03 -21.39 4.34
N GLU A 87 -6.24 -21.39 3.04
CA GLU A 87 -7.59 -21.27 2.44
C GLU A 87 -8.54 -22.39 2.89
N GLU A 88 -8.01 -23.59 3.17
CA GLU A 88 -8.82 -24.72 3.67
C GLU A 88 -9.43 -24.46 5.06
N THR A 89 -8.81 -23.60 5.84
CA THR A 89 -9.23 -23.29 7.24
C THR A 89 -9.68 -21.85 7.43
N MET A 90 -9.68 -21.06 6.36
CA MET A 90 -10.11 -19.65 6.42
C MET A 90 -11.59 -19.55 6.75
N SER A 91 -11.89 -18.61 7.62
CA SER A 91 -13.25 -18.16 7.89
C SER A 91 -13.27 -16.65 8.01
N SER A 92 -14.37 -16.03 7.59
CA SER A 92 -14.56 -14.59 7.71
C SER A 92 -16.00 -14.31 8.11
N PRO A 93 -16.24 -13.72 9.28
CA PRO A 93 -17.58 -13.32 9.69
C PRO A 93 -18.24 -12.33 8.74
N MET A 94 -17.44 -11.52 8.04
CA MET A 94 -17.91 -10.53 7.07
C MET A 94 -18.32 -11.17 5.75
N LEU A 95 -17.54 -12.16 5.27
CA LEU A 95 -17.76 -12.80 3.97
C LEU A 95 -18.68 -14.02 4.07
N GLN A 96 -18.74 -14.67 5.22
CA GLN A 96 -19.61 -15.84 5.48
C GLN A 96 -19.61 -16.86 4.29
N ASP A 97 -20.78 -17.14 3.76
CA ASP A 97 -20.96 -18.09 2.64
C ASP A 97 -20.37 -17.57 1.31
N GLU A 98 -20.07 -16.28 1.20
CA GLU A 98 -19.46 -15.68 0.01
C GLU A 98 -17.93 -15.87 -0.05
N LEU A 99 -17.31 -16.37 1.02
CA LEU A 99 -15.85 -16.56 1.10
C LEU A 99 -15.30 -17.36 -0.10
N HIS A 100 -16.00 -18.41 -0.51
CA HIS A 100 -15.58 -19.24 -1.65
C HIS A 100 -15.44 -18.48 -2.97
N LYS A 101 -16.09 -17.31 -3.12
CA LYS A 101 -16.01 -16.48 -4.33
C LYS A 101 -14.72 -15.67 -4.45
N VAL A 102 -14.01 -15.49 -3.34
CA VAL A 102 -12.76 -14.73 -3.28
C VAL A 102 -11.52 -15.62 -3.18
N LEU A 103 -11.71 -16.93 -3.25
CA LEU A 103 -10.62 -17.90 -3.27
C LEU A 103 -10.25 -18.29 -4.71
N PRO A 104 -8.98 -18.49 -5.05
CA PRO A 104 -7.83 -18.24 -4.18
C PRO A 104 -7.62 -16.75 -3.91
N VAL A 105 -7.22 -16.40 -2.68
CA VAL A 105 -6.97 -15.00 -2.29
C VAL A 105 -5.86 -14.39 -3.14
N VAL A 106 -4.80 -15.14 -3.35
CA VAL A 106 -3.59 -14.67 -4.02
C VAL A 106 -3.57 -15.13 -5.48
N ASN A 107 -3.53 -14.16 -6.41
CA ASN A 107 -3.27 -14.46 -7.82
C ASN A 107 -1.77 -14.70 -8.06
N THR A 108 -1.34 -15.95 -8.10
CA THR A 108 0.06 -16.36 -8.30
C THR A 108 0.63 -16.01 -9.69
N GLN A 109 -0.19 -15.57 -10.63
CA GLN A 109 0.25 -15.05 -11.94
C GLN A 109 0.54 -13.55 -11.90
N GLY A 110 0.16 -12.87 -10.82
CA GLY A 110 0.42 -11.46 -10.59
C GLY A 110 1.89 -11.15 -10.30
N SER A 111 2.17 -9.88 -10.03
CA SER A 111 3.46 -9.46 -9.48
C SER A 111 3.49 -9.73 -7.97
N ASP A 112 4.67 -9.62 -7.36
CA ASP A 112 4.85 -9.69 -5.91
C ASP A 112 3.97 -8.68 -5.17
N SER A 113 3.96 -7.45 -5.64
CA SER A 113 3.11 -6.39 -5.10
C SER A 113 1.61 -6.64 -5.31
N ALA A 114 1.21 -7.26 -6.43
CA ALA A 114 -0.19 -7.62 -6.64
C ALA A 114 -0.64 -8.72 -5.67
N MET A 115 0.21 -9.68 -5.36
CA MET A 115 -0.08 -10.72 -4.38
C MET A 115 -0.21 -10.17 -2.96
N LEU A 116 0.65 -9.21 -2.58
CA LEU A 116 0.51 -8.50 -1.31
C LEU A 116 -0.81 -7.68 -1.29
N ASP A 117 -1.10 -6.97 -2.38
CA ASP A 117 -2.33 -6.20 -2.52
C ASP A 117 -3.59 -7.07 -2.35
N ASN A 118 -3.61 -8.26 -2.97
CA ASN A 118 -4.69 -9.23 -2.78
C ASN A 118 -4.84 -9.64 -1.31
N THR A 119 -3.73 -9.88 -0.62
CA THR A 119 -3.74 -10.25 0.81
C THR A 119 -4.29 -9.12 1.66
N LEU A 120 -3.84 -7.89 1.43
CA LEU A 120 -4.33 -6.70 2.14
C LEU A 120 -5.82 -6.45 1.87
N GLU A 121 -6.27 -6.62 0.62
CA GLU A 121 -7.68 -6.52 0.24
C GLU A 121 -8.51 -7.55 1.01
N PHE A 122 -8.08 -8.81 1.04
CA PHE A 122 -8.78 -9.87 1.76
C PHE A 122 -8.89 -9.58 3.26
N LEU A 123 -7.79 -9.18 3.91
CA LEU A 123 -7.78 -8.83 5.33
C LEU A 123 -8.73 -7.66 5.62
N THR A 124 -8.72 -6.65 4.77
CA THR A 124 -9.59 -5.48 4.91
C THR A 124 -11.06 -5.82 4.69
N MET A 125 -11.37 -6.62 3.68
CA MET A 125 -12.74 -7.12 3.45
C MET A 125 -13.24 -8.03 4.57
N SER A 126 -12.32 -8.66 5.29
CA SER A 126 -12.62 -9.47 6.49
C SER A 126 -12.78 -8.62 7.77
N GLY A 127 -12.75 -7.29 7.66
CA GLY A 127 -13.01 -6.35 8.76
C GLY A 127 -11.76 -5.83 9.48
N MET A 128 -10.57 -6.07 8.93
CA MET A 128 -9.32 -5.53 9.50
C MET A 128 -9.06 -4.13 8.93
N ASP A 129 -8.64 -3.19 9.78
CA ASP A 129 -8.20 -1.87 9.32
C ASP A 129 -6.94 -2.00 8.45
N LEU A 130 -6.88 -1.26 7.33
CA LEU A 130 -5.77 -1.33 6.40
C LEU A 130 -4.39 -1.04 7.05
N PRO A 131 -4.21 -0.04 7.92
CA PRO A 131 -2.96 0.15 8.63
C PRO A 131 -2.53 -1.07 9.46
N LEU A 132 -3.47 -1.72 10.13
CA LEU A 132 -3.20 -2.95 10.89
C LEU A 132 -2.79 -4.09 9.95
N ALA A 133 -3.50 -4.29 8.85
CA ALA A 133 -3.17 -5.30 7.85
C ALA A 133 -1.74 -5.10 7.30
N VAL A 134 -1.34 -3.86 7.06
CA VAL A 134 0.04 -3.52 6.63
C VAL A 134 1.04 -3.80 7.75
N MET A 135 0.77 -3.44 9.00
CA MET A 135 1.68 -3.70 10.12
C MET A 135 1.99 -5.20 10.32
N ILE A 136 0.99 -6.05 10.14
CA ILE A 136 1.18 -7.51 10.35
C ILE A 136 1.80 -8.21 9.16
N THR A 137 1.61 -7.70 7.95
CA THR A 137 2.23 -8.24 6.74
C THR A 137 3.66 -7.75 6.55
N ILE A 138 3.97 -6.52 6.96
CA ILE A 138 5.29 -5.88 6.86
C ILE A 138 5.73 -5.43 8.26
N PRO A 139 6.00 -6.36 9.17
CA PRO A 139 6.37 -6.02 10.52
C PRO A 139 7.77 -5.40 10.57
N GLU A 140 7.97 -4.51 11.55
CA GLU A 140 9.32 -4.10 11.91
C GLU A 140 10.12 -5.26 12.51
N PRO A 141 11.48 -5.15 12.62
CA PRO A 141 12.29 -6.16 13.31
C PRO A 141 11.99 -6.12 14.81
N TRP A 142 11.13 -7.02 15.26
CA TRP A 142 10.69 -7.09 16.66
C TRP A 142 11.36 -8.20 17.46
N ALA A 143 11.71 -9.30 16.80
CA ALA A 143 12.42 -10.40 17.45
C ALA A 143 13.86 -9.96 17.79
N ASN A 144 14.28 -10.15 19.03
CA ASN A 144 15.59 -9.73 19.54
C ASN A 144 15.88 -8.21 19.43
N ASN A 145 14.85 -7.38 19.47
CA ASN A 145 14.96 -5.94 19.49
C ASN A 145 14.62 -5.41 20.88
N ASP A 146 15.62 -5.01 21.63
CA ASP A 146 15.45 -4.54 23.01
C ASP A 146 14.96 -3.08 23.10
N THR A 147 14.87 -2.39 21.96
CA THR A 147 14.47 -0.97 21.92
C THR A 147 12.97 -0.75 21.79
N ILE A 148 12.20 -1.77 21.45
CA ILE A 148 10.75 -1.69 21.34
C ILE A 148 10.05 -2.00 22.68
N SER A 149 8.87 -1.43 22.89
CA SER A 149 8.08 -1.70 24.11
C SER A 149 7.63 -3.18 24.16
N GLN A 150 7.35 -3.66 25.39
CA GLN A 150 6.84 -5.02 25.57
C GLN A 150 5.49 -5.21 24.87
N GLU A 151 4.59 -4.23 24.96
CA GLU A 151 3.27 -4.26 24.29
C GLU A 151 3.42 -4.44 22.78
N LYS A 152 4.35 -3.73 22.16
CA LYS A 152 4.60 -3.83 20.71
C LYS A 152 5.23 -5.19 20.34
N ARG A 153 6.06 -5.73 21.20
CA ARG A 153 6.63 -7.09 21.06
C ARG A 153 5.53 -8.15 21.14
N ASP A 154 4.65 -8.05 22.14
CA ASP A 154 3.52 -8.98 22.34
C ASP A 154 2.55 -8.90 21.16
N PHE A 155 2.30 -7.70 20.65
CA PHE A 155 1.51 -7.49 19.43
C PHE A 155 2.09 -8.28 18.24
N TYR A 156 3.36 -8.10 17.91
CA TYR A 156 3.97 -8.81 16.79
C TYR A 156 4.07 -10.32 17.04
N GLN A 157 4.34 -10.74 18.26
CA GLN A 157 4.38 -12.15 18.62
C GLN A 157 3.02 -12.81 18.41
N TYR A 158 1.94 -12.14 18.78
CA TYR A 158 0.58 -12.61 18.56
C TYR A 158 0.28 -12.76 17.08
N TYR A 159 0.49 -11.72 16.29
CA TYR A 159 0.19 -11.74 14.86
C TYR A 159 1.13 -12.65 14.04
N ALA A 160 2.35 -12.89 14.48
CA ALA A 160 3.26 -13.85 13.85
C ALA A 160 2.73 -15.29 13.87
N THR A 161 1.75 -15.61 14.72
CA THR A 161 1.05 -16.90 14.70
C THR A 161 0.06 -17.02 13.54
N MET A 162 -0.38 -15.89 12.98
CA MET A 162 -1.41 -15.81 11.93
C MET A 162 -0.83 -15.47 10.56
N MET A 163 0.20 -14.61 10.53
CA MET A 163 0.77 -14.09 9.29
C MET A 163 2.30 -14.09 9.37
N GLU A 164 2.95 -14.66 8.38
CA GLU A 164 4.39 -14.53 8.16
C GLU A 164 4.74 -13.17 7.54
N PRO A 165 5.96 -12.66 7.82
CA PRO A 165 6.43 -11.42 7.20
C PRO A 165 6.52 -11.54 5.67
N TRP A 166 6.10 -10.49 4.98
CA TRP A 166 6.36 -10.24 3.58
C TRP A 166 7.61 -9.35 3.50
N ASP A 167 8.74 -9.90 3.12
CA ASP A 167 10.04 -9.27 3.31
C ASP A 167 10.80 -9.10 1.99
N GLY A 168 11.53 -8.01 1.92
CA GLY A 168 12.36 -7.61 0.80
C GLY A 168 12.59 -6.09 0.81
N PRO A 169 13.52 -5.57 -0.01
CA PRO A 169 13.75 -4.12 -0.09
C PRO A 169 12.51 -3.41 -0.61
N ALA A 170 11.82 -2.66 0.22
CA ALA A 170 10.53 -2.09 -0.13
C ALA A 170 10.28 -0.69 0.46
N SER A 171 9.65 0.15 -0.36
CA SER A 171 8.91 1.32 0.07
C SER A 171 7.48 1.14 -0.40
N ILE A 172 6.54 1.04 0.53
CA ILE A 172 5.15 0.72 0.25
C ILE A 172 4.29 1.87 0.73
N LEU A 173 3.53 2.44 -0.21
CA LEU A 173 2.48 3.40 0.08
C LEU A 173 1.15 2.68 -0.07
N PHE A 174 0.21 2.99 0.80
CA PHE A 174 -1.10 2.37 0.79
C PHE A 174 -2.20 3.39 1.07
N SER A 175 -3.40 3.11 0.56
CA SER A 175 -4.58 3.92 0.84
C SER A 175 -5.84 3.09 0.71
N ASP A 176 -6.84 3.47 1.49
CA ASP A 176 -8.21 2.98 1.36
C ASP A 176 -9.18 4.07 0.86
N GLY A 177 -8.66 5.20 0.46
CA GLY A 177 -9.41 6.35 -0.02
C GLY A 177 -9.63 7.43 1.05
N ASP A 178 -9.71 7.07 2.31
CA ASP A 178 -9.83 7.99 3.45
C ASP A 178 -8.52 8.12 4.22
N VAL A 179 -7.75 7.04 4.28
CA VAL A 179 -6.45 6.98 4.93
C VAL A 179 -5.36 6.74 3.89
N MET A 180 -4.25 7.44 4.02
CA MET A 180 -3.02 7.18 3.28
C MET A 180 -1.91 6.87 4.27
N GLY A 181 -1.11 5.86 3.98
CA GLY A 181 0.05 5.54 4.78
C GLY A 181 1.26 5.13 3.96
N ALA A 182 2.41 5.09 4.63
CA ALA A 182 3.66 4.65 4.04
C ALA A 182 4.52 3.90 5.07
N VAL A 183 5.12 2.81 4.63
CA VAL A 183 6.07 2.01 5.40
C VAL A 183 7.29 1.65 4.55
N LEU A 184 8.41 1.43 5.21
CA LEU A 184 9.59 0.83 4.61
C LEU A 184 9.74 -0.63 5.07
N ASP A 185 10.53 -1.39 4.31
CA ASP A 185 11.02 -2.68 4.79
C ASP A 185 11.79 -2.54 6.10
N ARG A 186 11.96 -3.64 6.80
CA ARG A 186 12.62 -3.68 8.12
C ARG A 186 14.01 -3.03 8.18
N ASN A 187 14.73 -2.99 7.05
CA ASN A 187 16.07 -2.42 6.96
C ASN A 187 16.08 -0.99 6.40
N GLY A 188 14.95 -0.51 5.84
CA GLY A 188 14.85 0.80 5.23
C GLY A 188 15.76 0.99 4.02
N LEU A 189 15.90 -0.05 3.19
CA LEU A 189 16.82 -0.05 2.05
C LEU A 189 16.38 0.90 0.92
N ARG A 190 15.08 1.14 0.79
CA ARG A 190 14.54 2.09 -0.16
C ARG A 190 14.41 3.48 0.46
N PRO A 191 14.88 4.53 -0.23
CA PRO A 191 14.71 5.89 0.27
C PRO A 191 13.24 6.30 0.16
N SER A 192 12.78 7.08 1.13
CA SER A 192 11.49 7.75 1.10
C SER A 192 11.57 9.02 1.95
N ARG A 193 11.20 10.14 1.35
CA ARG A 193 11.23 11.45 1.99
C ARG A 193 9.89 12.14 1.86
N TYR A 194 9.54 12.96 2.84
CA TYR A 194 8.31 13.71 2.78
C TYR A 194 8.49 15.17 3.24
N TYR A 195 7.61 15.99 2.73
CA TYR A 195 7.44 17.38 3.11
C TYR A 195 6.03 17.61 3.60
N ILE A 196 5.89 18.46 4.61
CA ILE A 196 4.61 19.02 4.99
C ILE A 196 4.68 20.53 4.72
N THR A 197 3.65 21.05 4.08
CA THR A 197 3.57 22.46 3.72
C THR A 197 2.59 23.21 4.62
N ASN A 198 2.75 24.54 4.70
CA ASN A 198 1.87 25.41 5.50
C ASN A 198 0.47 25.60 4.90
N ASP A 199 0.28 25.21 3.63
CA ASP A 199 -1.01 25.17 2.95
C ASP A 199 -1.66 23.78 2.98
N GLY A 200 -1.13 22.86 3.82
CA GLY A 200 -1.77 21.59 4.17
C GLY A 200 -1.49 20.42 3.24
N PHE A 201 -0.45 20.51 2.39
CA PHE A 201 -0.03 19.35 1.58
C PHE A 201 1.01 18.49 2.30
N LEU A 202 0.87 17.18 2.15
CA LEU A 202 1.92 16.21 2.43
C LEU A 202 2.38 15.61 1.10
N ILE A 203 3.67 15.70 0.80
CA ILE A 203 4.29 15.19 -0.42
C ILE A 203 5.34 14.17 -0.02
N LEU A 204 5.10 12.91 -0.35
CA LEU A 204 6.02 11.80 -0.08
C LEU A 204 6.51 11.19 -1.39
N SER A 205 7.81 10.98 -1.52
CA SER A 205 8.40 10.38 -2.71
C SER A 205 9.72 9.67 -2.42
N SER A 206 10.11 8.77 -3.32
CA SER A 206 11.43 8.11 -3.28
C SER A 206 12.58 9.08 -3.60
N GLU A 207 12.30 10.15 -4.35
CA GLU A 207 13.26 11.16 -4.78
C GLU A 207 12.83 12.55 -4.31
N VAL A 208 13.80 13.41 -4.01
CA VAL A 208 13.55 14.83 -3.75
C VAL A 208 13.34 15.59 -5.07
N GLY A 209 12.52 16.63 -5.04
CA GLY A 209 12.32 17.49 -6.19
C GLY A 209 11.36 16.95 -7.26
N VAL A 210 10.53 15.96 -6.93
CA VAL A 210 9.45 15.49 -7.84
C VAL A 210 8.39 16.55 -8.08
N LEU A 211 8.20 17.44 -7.12
CA LEU A 211 7.40 18.65 -7.22
C LEU A 211 8.23 19.84 -6.75
N GLU A 212 8.15 20.94 -7.48
CA GLU A 212 8.75 22.20 -7.06
C GLU A 212 7.89 22.81 -5.96
N VAL A 213 8.41 22.82 -4.74
CA VAL A 213 7.76 23.41 -3.58
C VAL A 213 8.64 24.56 -3.08
N PRO A 214 8.15 25.79 -3.03
CA PRO A 214 8.88 26.92 -2.47
C PRO A 214 9.32 26.65 -1.03
N GLU A 215 10.56 26.97 -0.69
CA GLU A 215 11.12 26.65 0.65
C GLU A 215 10.32 27.30 1.78
N GLU A 216 9.82 28.50 1.57
CA GLU A 216 8.99 29.24 2.52
C GLU A 216 7.65 28.57 2.84
N LYS A 217 7.19 27.65 2.00
CA LYS A 217 6.00 26.86 2.25
C LYS A 217 6.25 25.61 3.08
N ILE A 218 7.47 25.15 3.17
CA ILE A 218 7.80 23.89 3.81
C ILE A 218 7.93 24.07 5.32
N VAL A 219 7.05 23.42 6.07
CA VAL A 219 7.04 23.40 7.54
C VAL A 219 7.90 22.29 8.09
N LEU A 220 7.90 21.12 7.40
CA LEU A 220 8.65 19.94 7.83
C LEU A 220 9.26 19.24 6.62
N LYS A 221 10.53 18.86 6.74
CA LYS A 221 11.25 17.96 5.83
C LYS A 221 11.80 16.78 6.63
N GLU A 222 11.39 15.60 6.26
CA GLU A 222 11.86 14.41 6.96
C GLU A 222 11.97 13.22 6.04
N ARG A 223 12.63 12.16 6.49
CA ARG A 223 12.65 10.86 5.83
C ARG A 223 11.79 9.86 6.59
N LEU A 224 11.20 8.93 5.86
CA LEU A 224 10.55 7.79 6.47
C LEU A 224 11.62 6.86 7.07
N HIS A 225 11.38 6.36 8.27
CA HIS A 225 12.29 5.47 8.98
C HIS A 225 11.74 4.05 9.02
N PRO A 226 12.58 3.01 8.92
CA PRO A 226 12.14 1.64 9.11
C PRO A 226 11.56 1.46 10.51
N GLY A 227 10.56 0.59 10.63
CA GLY A 227 9.83 0.39 11.87
C GLY A 227 8.88 1.53 12.27
N LYS A 228 8.68 2.49 11.37
CA LYS A 228 7.75 3.61 11.55
C LYS A 228 6.78 3.66 10.39
N MET A 229 5.51 3.86 10.71
CA MET A 229 4.48 4.11 9.73
C MET A 229 4.16 5.61 9.71
N LEU A 230 4.21 6.22 8.53
CA LEU A 230 3.55 7.50 8.29
C LEU A 230 2.08 7.22 7.99
N LEU A 231 1.17 7.88 8.69
CA LEU A 231 -0.26 7.72 8.50
C LEU A 231 -0.94 9.09 8.43
N VAL A 232 -1.78 9.27 7.44
CA VAL A 232 -2.58 10.48 7.22
C VAL A 232 -4.04 10.07 7.07
N ASN A 233 -4.91 10.65 7.88
CA ASN A 233 -6.35 10.49 7.76
C ASN A 233 -6.94 11.80 7.22
N THR A 234 -7.40 11.77 5.97
CA THR A 234 -7.90 12.97 5.28
C THR A 234 -9.28 13.41 5.77
N VAL A 235 -10.07 12.48 6.32
CA VAL A 235 -11.39 12.78 6.88
C VAL A 235 -11.28 13.50 8.23
N GLN A 236 -10.33 13.06 9.06
CA GLN A 236 -10.10 13.66 10.39
C GLN A 236 -9.14 14.83 10.37
N GLY A 237 -8.47 15.08 9.24
CA GLY A 237 -7.41 16.08 9.14
C GLY A 237 -6.20 15.75 10.03
N LEU A 238 -6.00 14.50 10.39
CA LEU A 238 -4.92 14.04 11.26
C LEU A 238 -3.77 13.49 10.42
N SER A 239 -2.58 14.01 10.68
CA SER A 239 -1.32 13.38 10.25
C SER A 239 -0.64 12.79 11.47
N LEU A 240 -0.60 11.47 11.56
CA LEU A 240 0.13 10.74 12.59
C LEU A 240 1.49 10.36 12.01
N ILE A 241 2.51 11.07 12.48
CA ILE A 241 3.88 10.83 12.09
C ILE A 241 4.47 9.87 13.12
N HIS A 242 4.83 8.66 12.68
CA HIS A 242 5.49 7.64 13.51
C HIS A 242 4.58 6.93 14.56
N ILE A 243 3.68 6.10 14.08
CA ILE A 243 3.08 5.06 14.94
C ILE A 243 4.08 3.91 15.12
#